data_9e36514003ad719202a954541debed56
#
_entry.id   9e36514003ad719202a954541debed56
#
_cell.length_a   1.000
_cell.length_b   1.000
_cell.length_c   1.000
_cell.angle_alpha   90.00
_cell.angle_beta   90.00
_cell.angle_gamma   90.00
#
_symmetry.space_group_name_H-M   'P 1'
#
loop_
_entity.id
_entity.type
_entity.pdbx_description
1 polymer ?
#
loop_
_entity_poly.entity_id
_entity_poly.type
_entity_poly.pdbx_seq_one_letter_code
_entity_poly.pdbx_strand_id
1 'polypeptide(L)'
;MTLRQEKMPGGWAIDLFRDGRSISRLWIADRQMRIGSQPVKIGGIAGVGTDPALRNKGLASRVMEAALELMKREGYDASFLYGIPDFYHRFGFTTCMPQHSLEIETRRAECAQKMLKMRTAQKADYTTIARIYNRDSARRTASCWRDPKRWYGFPMGSGFGVPCKAHVALDHRDRVVGYVLYDDVDTHCRIAEVGGQSRAIFHTLLHDMARRAVRLRRPSLSLSLPPDHPFALFCRDYGCTDHTAYERNAGPMGRLVNLHNCIEKILPELAHRWRLFDREQVLAVRTDIGHFTLSWQGDTLHMERDAPRLAARLDQRALTELLLGYKTANSLKTNDQLAVSYTHLTLPTNREV
;
A
#
# COMPACT_ATOMS: atom_id res chain seq x y z
N MET A 1 -27.91 18.89 12.56
CA MET A 1 -26.73 18.01 12.45
C MET A 1 -25.51 18.86 12.11
N THR A 2 -24.46 18.78 12.92
CA THR A 2 -23.25 19.60 12.78
C THR A 2 -22.07 18.70 12.43
N LEU A 3 -21.33 19.03 11.35
CA LEU A 3 -20.11 18.37 10.96
C LEU A 3 -18.92 19.04 11.68
N ARG A 4 -18.06 18.26 12.30
CA ARG A 4 -16.81 18.71 12.92
C ARG A 4 -15.63 18.07 12.23
N GLN A 5 -14.57 18.85 12.01
CA GLN A 5 -13.28 18.42 11.49
C GLN A 5 -12.23 18.86 12.50
N GLU A 6 -11.55 17.92 13.10
CA GLU A 6 -10.60 18.21 14.17
C GLU A 6 -9.23 17.63 13.82
N LYS A 7 -8.19 18.49 13.84
CA LYS A 7 -6.81 18.06 13.67
C LYS A 7 -6.32 17.42 14.96
N MET A 8 -5.83 16.21 14.83
CA MET A 8 -5.29 15.45 15.96
C MET A 8 -3.89 14.93 15.64
N PRO A 9 -3.11 14.50 16.63
CA PRO A 9 -1.82 13.86 16.37
C PRO A 9 -1.97 12.68 15.41
N GLY A 10 -1.28 12.77 14.25
CA GLY A 10 -1.27 11.71 13.23
C GLY A 10 -2.44 11.71 12.25
N GLY A 11 -3.31 12.74 12.24
CA GLY A 11 -4.38 12.82 11.26
C GLY A 11 -5.53 13.76 11.60
N TRP A 12 -6.73 13.43 11.13
CA TRP A 12 -7.95 14.20 11.32
C TRP A 12 -9.11 13.31 11.74
N ALA A 13 -9.90 13.76 12.72
CA ALA A 13 -11.20 13.20 13.04
C ALA A 13 -12.28 13.96 12.27
N ILE A 14 -13.19 13.23 11.66
CA ILE A 14 -14.38 13.77 11.01
C ILE A 14 -15.60 13.16 11.70
N ASP A 15 -16.41 14.00 12.35
CA ASP A 15 -17.56 13.57 13.10
C ASP A 15 -18.80 14.34 12.70
N LEU A 16 -19.91 13.64 12.50
CA LEU A 16 -21.24 14.20 12.32
C LEU A 16 -22.02 14.07 13.61
N PHE A 17 -22.38 15.20 14.20
CA PHE A 17 -23.12 15.29 15.45
C PHE A 17 -24.61 15.56 15.24
N ARG A 18 -25.43 14.97 16.10
CA ARG A 18 -26.83 15.29 16.28
C ARG A 18 -27.12 15.32 17.78
N ASP A 19 -27.71 16.43 18.27
CA ASP A 19 -28.10 16.63 19.66
C ASP A 19 -26.93 16.33 20.64
N GLY A 20 -25.72 16.83 20.29
CA GLY A 20 -24.50 16.66 21.06
C GLY A 20 -23.80 15.29 20.96
N ARG A 21 -24.41 14.30 20.28
CA ARG A 21 -23.87 12.94 20.12
C ARG A 21 -23.31 12.74 18.73
N SER A 22 -22.12 12.11 18.62
CA SER A 22 -21.57 11.66 17.33
C SER A 22 -22.40 10.49 16.79
N ILE A 23 -22.95 10.67 15.59
CA ILE A 23 -23.83 9.69 14.92
C ILE A 23 -23.18 9.04 13.70
N SER A 24 -22.16 9.66 13.14
CA SER A 24 -21.32 9.06 12.10
C SER A 24 -19.94 9.68 12.14
N ARG A 25 -18.91 8.88 11.92
CA ARG A 25 -17.51 9.34 12.04
C ARG A 25 -16.58 8.57 11.13
N LEU A 26 -15.40 9.15 10.90
CA LEU A 26 -14.23 8.48 10.34
C LEU A 26 -12.95 9.16 10.83
N TRP A 27 -11.84 8.47 10.60
CA TRP A 27 -10.49 8.96 10.86
C TRP A 27 -9.71 9.02 9.55
N ILE A 28 -8.94 10.09 9.33
CA ILE A 28 -7.95 10.22 8.25
C ILE A 28 -6.57 10.15 8.88
N ALA A 29 -5.85 9.06 8.67
CA ALA A 29 -4.49 8.91 9.13
C ALA A 29 -3.49 9.57 8.16
N ASP A 30 -2.66 10.50 8.67
CA ASP A 30 -1.57 11.10 7.89
C ASP A 30 -0.49 10.03 7.63
N ARG A 31 -0.20 9.74 6.38
CA ARG A 31 0.85 8.80 5.98
C ARG A 31 1.63 9.35 4.77
N GLN A 32 2.85 8.86 4.63
CA GLN A 32 3.59 8.94 3.38
C GLN A 32 3.68 7.53 2.80
N MET A 33 3.38 7.41 1.52
CA MET A 33 3.45 6.16 0.76
C MET A 33 4.32 6.37 -0.48
N ARG A 34 4.87 5.31 -1.02
CA ARG A 34 5.66 5.39 -2.25
C ARG A 34 4.82 4.99 -3.47
N ILE A 35 5.05 5.70 -4.57
CA ILE A 35 4.75 5.25 -5.93
C ILE A 35 6.11 5.09 -6.61
N GLY A 36 6.52 3.83 -6.86
CA GLY A 36 7.92 3.53 -7.15
C GLY A 36 8.83 3.96 -6.01
N SER A 37 9.79 4.84 -6.31
CA SER A 37 10.71 5.41 -5.32
C SER A 37 10.21 6.73 -4.69
N GLN A 38 9.14 7.33 -5.23
CA GLN A 38 8.73 8.69 -4.88
C GLN A 38 7.71 8.72 -3.75
N PRO A 39 7.91 9.55 -2.69
CA PRO A 39 6.96 9.70 -1.60
C PRO A 39 5.78 10.57 -2.02
N VAL A 40 4.57 10.12 -1.71
CA VAL A 40 3.32 10.88 -1.83
C VAL A 40 2.60 10.95 -0.49
N LYS A 41 1.94 12.09 -0.23
CA LYS A 41 1.14 12.28 0.99
C LYS A 41 -0.21 11.62 0.82
N ILE A 42 -0.54 10.69 1.69
CA ILE A 42 -1.81 9.99 1.65
C ILE A 42 -2.65 10.18 2.90
N GLY A 43 -3.97 10.22 2.72
CA GLY A 43 -4.95 10.10 3.78
C GLY A 43 -5.46 8.67 3.87
N GLY A 44 -5.05 7.94 4.91
CA GLY A 44 -5.58 6.60 5.20
C GLY A 44 -6.93 6.70 5.89
N ILE A 45 -8.04 6.33 5.23
CA ILE A 45 -9.36 6.34 5.86
C ILE A 45 -9.55 5.09 6.70
N ALA A 46 -9.91 5.30 7.97
CA ALA A 46 -10.14 4.24 8.94
C ALA A 46 -11.33 4.56 9.86
N GLY A 47 -11.85 3.55 10.55
CA GLY A 47 -12.87 3.72 11.59
C GLY A 47 -14.17 4.34 11.10
N VAL A 48 -14.53 4.15 9.83
CA VAL A 48 -15.81 4.62 9.29
C VAL A 48 -16.95 3.91 10.01
N GLY A 49 -17.74 4.65 10.73
CA GLY A 49 -18.84 4.12 11.54
C GLY A 49 -20.05 5.03 11.54
N THR A 50 -21.24 4.42 11.60
CA THR A 50 -22.53 5.12 11.77
C THR A 50 -23.33 4.38 12.82
N ASP A 51 -23.98 5.12 13.70
CA ASP A 51 -24.89 4.58 14.72
C ASP A 51 -25.85 3.57 14.06
N PRO A 52 -25.94 2.32 14.56
CA PRO A 52 -26.76 1.27 13.96
C PRO A 52 -28.21 1.67 13.69
N ALA A 53 -28.82 2.44 14.61
CA ALA A 53 -30.21 2.92 14.48
C ALA A 53 -30.38 4.00 13.37
N LEU A 54 -29.28 4.55 12.88
CA LEU A 54 -29.27 5.64 11.88
C LEU A 54 -28.62 5.22 10.54
N ARG A 55 -28.34 3.94 10.35
CA ARG A 55 -27.80 3.41 9.08
C ARG A 55 -28.79 3.60 7.92
N ASN A 56 -28.29 3.49 6.71
CA ASN A 56 -29.03 3.64 5.44
C ASN A 56 -29.69 5.02 5.23
N LYS A 57 -29.23 6.06 5.97
CA LYS A 57 -29.71 7.46 5.85
C LYS A 57 -28.66 8.39 5.21
N GLY A 58 -27.66 7.85 4.53
CA GLY A 58 -26.63 8.65 3.84
C GLY A 58 -25.58 9.30 4.78
N LEU A 59 -25.60 9.02 6.10
CA LEU A 59 -24.71 9.71 7.06
C LEU A 59 -23.22 9.37 6.83
N ALA A 60 -22.90 8.10 6.52
CA ALA A 60 -21.55 7.71 6.16
C ALA A 60 -21.07 8.43 4.89
N SER A 61 -21.93 8.65 3.90
CA SER A 61 -21.59 9.40 2.68
C SER A 61 -21.19 10.83 3.01
N ARG A 62 -21.93 11.50 3.89
CA ARG A 62 -21.63 12.87 4.31
C ARG A 62 -20.26 13.03 4.96
N VAL A 63 -19.86 12.11 5.85
CA VAL A 63 -18.53 12.17 6.47
C VAL A 63 -17.42 11.79 5.47
N MET A 64 -17.70 10.89 4.50
CA MET A 64 -16.77 10.54 3.42
C MET A 64 -16.53 11.74 2.48
N GLU A 65 -17.58 12.41 2.02
CA GLU A 65 -17.49 13.61 1.17
C GLU A 65 -16.70 14.72 1.89
N ALA A 66 -17.04 14.99 3.15
CA ALA A 66 -16.31 15.96 3.96
C ALA A 66 -14.82 15.61 4.17
N ALA A 67 -14.51 14.33 4.30
CA ALA A 67 -13.14 13.87 4.38
C ALA A 67 -12.36 14.09 3.08
N LEU A 68 -12.99 13.85 1.93
CA LEU A 68 -12.38 14.05 0.63
C LEU A 68 -12.12 15.54 0.34
N GLU A 69 -13.07 16.40 0.66
CA GLU A 69 -12.91 17.86 0.56
C GLU A 69 -11.79 18.37 1.49
N LEU A 70 -11.74 17.88 2.73
CA LEU A 70 -10.66 18.20 3.66
C LEU A 70 -9.32 17.75 3.10
N MET A 71 -9.20 16.52 2.62
CA MET A 71 -7.96 15.99 2.06
C MET A 71 -7.48 16.82 0.86
N LYS A 72 -8.41 17.24 -0.02
CA LYS A 72 -8.08 18.10 -1.15
C LYS A 72 -7.52 19.44 -0.69
N ARG A 73 -8.15 20.09 0.27
CA ARG A 73 -7.71 21.37 0.85
C ARG A 73 -6.37 21.26 1.57
N GLU A 74 -6.16 20.17 2.30
CA GLU A 74 -4.94 19.92 3.07
C GLU A 74 -3.78 19.35 2.23
N GLY A 75 -3.94 19.27 0.91
CA GLY A 75 -2.89 18.88 -0.03
C GLY A 75 -2.47 17.41 0.06
N TYR A 76 -3.42 16.50 0.33
CA TYR A 76 -3.17 15.08 0.15
C TYR A 76 -3.16 14.73 -1.34
N ASP A 77 -2.22 13.90 -1.76
CA ASP A 77 -2.07 13.48 -3.16
C ASP A 77 -3.06 12.37 -3.51
N ALA A 78 -3.23 11.42 -2.57
CA ALA A 78 -4.11 10.27 -2.73
C ALA A 78 -4.74 9.87 -1.38
N SER A 79 -5.72 8.98 -1.43
CA SER A 79 -6.35 8.37 -0.26
C SER A 79 -6.41 6.86 -0.42
N PHE A 80 -6.25 6.14 0.70
CA PHE A 80 -6.30 4.68 0.75
C PHE A 80 -7.17 4.21 1.91
N LEU A 81 -7.80 3.06 1.72
CA LEU A 81 -8.59 2.38 2.74
C LEU A 81 -8.65 0.87 2.45
N TYR A 82 -9.10 0.11 3.44
CA TYR A 82 -9.53 -1.26 3.23
C TYR A 82 -11.06 -1.29 3.17
N GLY A 83 -11.59 -1.48 1.97
CA GLY A 83 -13.00 -1.29 1.65
C GLY A 83 -13.86 -2.53 1.88
N ILE A 84 -15.07 -2.31 2.38
CA ILE A 84 -16.15 -3.30 2.30
C ILE A 84 -16.75 -3.30 0.89
N PRO A 85 -17.31 -4.43 0.43
CA PRO A 85 -17.85 -4.54 -0.92
C PRO A 85 -18.88 -3.45 -1.24
N ASP A 86 -18.77 -2.90 -2.44
CA ASP A 86 -19.73 -2.01 -3.09
C ASP A 86 -20.13 -0.75 -2.32
N PHE A 87 -19.26 -0.27 -1.40
CA PHE A 87 -19.51 1.00 -0.70
C PHE A 87 -18.62 2.13 -1.20
N TYR A 88 -17.31 1.96 -1.20
CA TYR A 88 -16.35 3.05 -1.42
C TYR A 88 -16.14 3.43 -2.90
N HIS A 89 -16.49 2.54 -3.83
CA HIS A 89 -16.40 2.83 -5.26
C HIS A 89 -17.24 4.06 -5.67
N ARG A 90 -18.34 4.35 -4.96
CA ARG A 90 -19.19 5.52 -5.19
C ARG A 90 -18.47 6.84 -4.92
N PHE A 91 -17.42 6.82 -4.13
CA PHE A 91 -16.56 7.95 -3.83
C PHE A 91 -15.28 7.96 -4.68
N GLY A 92 -15.25 7.25 -5.79
CA GLY A 92 -14.13 7.19 -6.72
C GLY A 92 -12.98 6.30 -6.27
N PHE A 93 -13.12 5.51 -5.19
CA PHE A 93 -12.13 4.49 -4.84
C PHE A 93 -12.23 3.28 -5.77
N THR A 94 -11.09 2.69 -6.08
CA THR A 94 -10.99 1.44 -6.83
C THR A 94 -10.10 0.45 -6.09
N THR A 95 -10.37 -0.85 -6.22
CA THR A 95 -9.42 -1.88 -5.80
C THR A 95 -8.13 -1.69 -6.61
N CYS A 96 -7.01 -1.54 -5.95
CA CYS A 96 -5.76 -1.14 -6.60
C CYS A 96 -4.54 -1.97 -6.18
N MET A 97 -4.75 -2.99 -5.37
CA MET A 97 -3.72 -3.96 -4.97
C MET A 97 -4.35 -5.34 -4.79
N PRO A 98 -3.71 -6.42 -5.26
CA PRO A 98 -4.12 -7.77 -4.91
C PRO A 98 -3.74 -8.09 -3.47
N GLN A 99 -4.38 -9.11 -2.90
CA GLN A 99 -4.00 -9.65 -1.61
C GLN A 99 -3.23 -10.97 -1.82
N HIS A 100 -2.02 -11.03 -1.30
CA HIS A 100 -1.16 -12.20 -1.40
C HIS A 100 -1.04 -12.91 -0.06
N SER A 101 -1.08 -14.23 -0.11
CA SER A 101 -0.79 -15.11 1.02
C SER A 101 -0.01 -16.31 0.54
N LEU A 102 1.17 -16.52 1.09
CA LEU A 102 1.99 -17.69 0.82
C LEU A 102 1.90 -18.63 2.02
N GLU A 103 1.68 -19.92 1.78
CA GLU A 103 1.55 -20.94 2.81
C GLU A 103 2.66 -21.99 2.67
N ILE A 104 3.30 -22.34 3.80
CA ILE A 104 4.37 -23.33 3.89
C ILE A 104 3.99 -24.37 4.95
N GLU A 105 4.10 -25.65 4.65
CA GLU A 105 3.94 -26.70 5.64
C GLU A 105 5.01 -26.55 6.74
N THR A 106 4.61 -26.65 8.00
CA THR A 106 5.51 -26.50 9.16
C THR A 106 6.70 -27.44 9.08
N ARG A 107 6.49 -28.72 8.73
CA ARG A 107 7.56 -29.73 8.59
C ARG A 107 8.64 -29.33 7.56
N ARG A 108 8.26 -28.60 6.51
CA ARG A 108 9.21 -28.11 5.50
C ARG A 108 9.95 -26.88 6.01
N ALA A 109 9.25 -25.97 6.68
CA ALA A 109 9.84 -24.79 7.28
C ALA A 109 10.85 -25.14 8.40
N GLU A 110 10.68 -26.27 9.11
CA GLU A 110 11.62 -26.78 10.12
C GLU A 110 13.01 -27.15 9.55
N CYS A 111 13.13 -27.36 8.23
CA CYS A 111 14.42 -27.55 7.57
C CYS A 111 15.28 -26.28 7.53
N ALA A 112 14.71 -25.13 7.86
CA ALA A 112 15.46 -23.89 7.95
C ALA A 112 16.41 -23.89 9.14
N GLN A 113 17.58 -23.25 8.98
CA GLN A 113 18.65 -23.28 9.96
C GLN A 113 18.68 -22.00 10.81
N LYS A 114 18.96 -22.15 12.10
CA LYS A 114 19.25 -21.00 12.96
C LYS A 114 20.71 -20.57 12.75
N MET A 115 20.93 -19.52 11.98
CA MET A 115 22.27 -19.00 11.66
C MET A 115 22.66 -17.78 12.50
N LEU A 116 21.67 -17.07 13.07
CA LEU A 116 21.87 -15.86 13.84
C LEU A 116 21.15 -15.96 15.19
N LYS A 117 21.55 -15.11 16.15
CA LYS A 117 20.79 -14.95 17.40
C LYS A 117 19.46 -14.28 17.13
N MET A 118 18.44 -14.67 17.90
CA MET A 118 17.10 -14.07 17.84
C MET A 118 16.66 -13.65 19.25
N ARG A 119 15.96 -12.52 19.32
CA ARG A 119 15.23 -12.09 20.54
C ARG A 119 13.98 -11.29 20.16
N THR A 120 13.09 -11.11 21.13
CA THR A 120 11.96 -10.19 21.00
C THR A 120 12.47 -8.77 20.77
N ALA A 121 11.82 -8.05 19.84
CA ALA A 121 12.12 -6.65 19.57
C ALA A 121 11.79 -5.78 20.78
N GLN A 122 12.63 -4.81 21.04
CA GLN A 122 12.48 -3.80 22.09
C GLN A 122 12.24 -2.43 21.48
N LYS A 123 11.74 -1.47 22.25
CA LYS A 123 11.52 -0.10 21.78
C LYS A 123 12.78 0.55 21.18
N ALA A 124 13.95 0.24 21.75
CA ALA A 124 15.25 0.71 21.25
C ALA A 124 15.57 0.23 19.83
N ASP A 125 14.97 -0.88 19.36
CA ASP A 125 15.19 -1.43 18.04
C ASP A 125 14.36 -0.73 16.94
N TYR A 126 13.31 0.00 17.32
CA TYR A 126 12.34 0.53 16.37
C TYR A 126 12.97 1.45 15.32
N THR A 127 13.92 2.28 15.72
CA THR A 127 14.69 3.13 14.78
C THR A 127 15.41 2.28 13.71
N THR A 128 16.03 1.19 14.12
CA THR A 128 16.76 0.28 13.21
C THR A 128 15.79 -0.51 12.33
N ILE A 129 14.70 -1.02 12.90
CA ILE A 129 13.62 -1.70 12.16
C ILE A 129 13.05 -0.77 11.07
N ALA A 130 12.75 0.49 11.41
CA ALA A 130 12.25 1.47 10.44
C ALA A 130 13.25 1.73 9.30
N ARG A 131 14.57 1.79 9.60
CA ARG A 131 15.61 1.92 8.59
C ARG A 131 15.72 0.70 7.68
N ILE A 132 15.66 -0.52 8.25
CA ILE A 132 15.64 -1.77 7.48
C ILE A 132 14.44 -1.78 6.55
N TYR A 133 13.23 -1.53 7.08
CA TYR A 133 12.01 -1.46 6.29
C TYR A 133 12.11 -0.45 5.15
N ASN A 134 12.54 0.77 5.44
CA ASN A 134 12.63 1.84 4.43
C ASN A 134 13.64 1.50 3.32
N ARG A 135 14.77 0.87 3.66
CA ARG A 135 15.76 0.38 2.70
C ARG A 135 15.17 -0.72 1.81
N ASP A 136 14.55 -1.73 2.42
CA ASP A 136 14.03 -2.90 1.73
C ASP A 136 12.79 -2.57 0.85
N SER A 137 12.08 -1.51 1.21
CA SER A 137 10.89 -1.02 0.50
C SER A 137 11.14 0.21 -0.37
N ALA A 138 12.41 0.63 -0.57
CA ALA A 138 12.77 1.93 -1.18
C ALA A 138 12.18 2.16 -2.58
N ARG A 139 11.93 1.09 -3.34
CA ARG A 139 11.36 1.13 -4.71
C ARG A 139 10.01 0.42 -4.81
N ARG A 140 9.41 0.05 -3.68
CA ARG A 140 8.14 -0.69 -3.66
C ARG A 140 6.95 0.25 -3.59
N THR A 141 6.18 0.31 -4.67
CA THR A 141 4.89 1.00 -4.71
C THR A 141 3.96 0.50 -3.60
N ALA A 142 3.17 1.40 -3.04
CA ALA A 142 2.25 1.18 -1.92
C ALA A 142 2.91 0.87 -0.56
N SER A 143 4.24 0.90 -0.45
CA SER A 143 4.91 0.85 0.85
C SER A 143 4.82 2.18 1.58
N CYS A 144 4.51 2.16 2.88
CA CYS A 144 4.52 3.36 3.71
C CYS A 144 5.95 3.71 4.11
N TRP A 145 6.28 5.00 4.10
CA TRP A 145 7.53 5.46 4.66
C TRP A 145 7.43 5.58 6.18
N ARG A 146 8.45 5.08 6.91
CA ARG A 146 8.54 5.15 8.37
C ARG A 146 9.60 6.16 8.77
N ASP A 147 9.22 7.22 9.49
CA ASP A 147 10.21 8.14 10.07
C ASP A 147 10.98 7.40 11.19
N PRO A 148 12.28 7.12 11.03
CA PRO A 148 13.03 6.37 12.05
C PRO A 148 13.11 7.07 13.41
N LYS A 149 12.88 8.39 13.47
CA LYS A 149 12.90 9.16 14.71
C LYS A 149 11.55 9.19 15.44
N ARG A 150 10.45 9.00 14.70
CA ARG A 150 9.08 9.16 15.21
C ARG A 150 8.26 7.89 15.17
N TRP A 151 8.75 6.85 14.50
CA TRP A 151 8.03 5.59 14.42
C TRP A 151 8.02 4.87 15.76
N TYR A 152 6.86 4.61 16.29
CA TYR A 152 6.63 4.08 17.65
C TYR A 152 6.40 2.55 17.68
N GLY A 153 6.60 1.85 16.56
CA GLY A 153 6.47 0.39 16.47
C GLY A 153 5.24 -0.05 15.66
N PHE A 154 4.90 -1.32 15.84
CA PHE A 154 3.84 -1.98 15.11
C PHE A 154 2.51 -1.86 15.87
N PRO A 155 1.47 -1.20 15.29
CA PRO A 155 0.18 -1.06 15.96
C PRO A 155 -0.68 -2.34 15.87
N MET A 156 -0.41 -3.22 14.90
CA MET A 156 -1.17 -4.45 14.63
C MET A 156 -0.36 -5.41 13.76
N GLY A 157 -0.80 -6.66 13.69
CA GLY A 157 -0.24 -7.70 12.84
C GLY A 157 -0.75 -7.66 11.41
N SER A 158 -1.13 -8.81 10.88
CA SER A 158 -1.54 -8.97 9.47
C SER A 158 -2.90 -8.37 9.15
N GLY A 159 -3.71 -8.03 10.16
CA GLY A 159 -5.05 -7.48 10.01
C GLY A 159 -5.39 -6.44 11.07
N PHE A 160 -6.46 -5.69 10.83
CA PHE A 160 -6.93 -4.67 11.75
C PHE A 160 -7.30 -5.28 13.12
N GLY A 161 -6.69 -4.72 14.20
CA GLY A 161 -6.93 -5.18 15.57
C GLY A 161 -6.27 -6.51 15.93
N VAL A 162 -5.53 -7.15 15.03
CA VAL A 162 -4.80 -8.39 15.34
C VAL A 162 -3.56 -8.06 16.19
N PRO A 163 -3.45 -8.62 17.40
CA PRO A 163 -2.25 -8.46 18.21
C PRO A 163 -1.00 -8.96 17.50
N CYS A 164 0.14 -8.32 17.75
CA CYS A 164 1.38 -8.73 17.08
C CYS A 164 2.58 -8.67 18.00
N LYS A 165 3.61 -9.44 17.63
CA LYS A 165 4.95 -9.39 18.18
C LYS A 165 5.98 -9.34 17.08
N ALA A 166 7.14 -8.75 17.38
CA ALA A 166 8.27 -8.76 16.48
C ALA A 166 9.48 -9.42 17.15
N HIS A 167 10.21 -10.22 16.37
CA HIS A 167 11.54 -10.69 16.74
C HIS A 167 12.58 -10.05 15.83
N VAL A 168 13.78 -9.85 16.36
CA VAL A 168 14.94 -9.31 15.64
C VAL A 168 16.06 -10.34 15.55
N ALA A 169 16.68 -10.39 14.38
CA ALA A 169 17.91 -11.16 14.14
C ALA A 169 19.14 -10.27 14.38
N LEU A 170 20.12 -10.79 15.11
CA LEU A 170 21.31 -10.08 15.54
C LEU A 170 22.55 -10.67 14.85
N ASP A 171 23.45 -9.80 14.40
CA ASP A 171 24.78 -10.20 13.92
C ASP A 171 25.72 -10.59 15.09
N HIS A 172 26.97 -10.94 14.74
CA HIS A 172 28.00 -11.30 15.72
C HIS A 172 28.40 -10.15 16.67
N ARG A 173 28.00 -8.92 16.40
CA ARG A 173 28.21 -7.73 17.23
C ARG A 173 26.94 -7.32 17.97
N ASP A 174 25.96 -8.21 18.07
CA ASP A 174 24.63 -7.97 18.65
C ASP A 174 23.84 -6.80 18.02
N ARG A 175 24.13 -6.41 16.78
CA ARG A 175 23.39 -5.39 16.03
C ARG A 175 22.20 -6.01 15.31
N VAL A 176 21.06 -5.32 15.32
CA VAL A 176 19.86 -5.73 14.58
C VAL A 176 20.12 -5.64 13.08
N VAL A 177 20.01 -6.77 12.36
CA VAL A 177 20.25 -6.89 10.91
C VAL A 177 19.01 -7.34 10.14
N GLY A 178 18.00 -7.88 10.83
CA GLY A 178 16.72 -8.28 10.26
C GLY A 178 15.65 -8.40 11.33
N TYR A 179 14.39 -8.56 10.91
CA TYR A 179 13.26 -8.75 11.82
C TYR A 179 12.13 -9.51 11.14
N VAL A 180 11.26 -10.09 11.96
CA VAL A 180 9.98 -10.66 11.57
C VAL A 180 8.89 -10.10 12.48
N LEU A 181 7.79 -9.63 11.88
CA LEU A 181 6.54 -9.31 12.57
C LEU A 181 5.56 -10.45 12.33
N TYR A 182 4.89 -10.91 13.37
CA TYR A 182 3.91 -11.97 13.29
C TYR A 182 2.69 -11.71 14.19
N ASP A 183 1.58 -12.37 13.86
CA ASP A 183 0.37 -12.31 14.66
C ASP A 183 0.58 -13.04 16.00
N ASP A 184 0.32 -12.33 17.11
CA ASP A 184 0.45 -12.90 18.45
C ASP A 184 -0.87 -13.52 18.91
N VAL A 185 -1.28 -14.55 18.21
CA VAL A 185 -2.47 -15.35 18.48
C VAL A 185 -2.13 -16.84 18.40
N ASP A 186 -2.96 -17.67 19.03
CA ASP A 186 -2.75 -19.13 19.07
C ASP A 186 -3.53 -19.87 17.97
N THR A 187 -4.42 -19.18 17.27
CA THR A 187 -5.29 -19.79 16.23
C THR A 187 -4.54 -20.07 14.92
N HIS A 188 -3.47 -19.38 14.63
CA HIS A 188 -2.65 -19.52 13.41
C HIS A 188 -1.21 -19.06 13.64
N CYS A 189 -0.32 -19.39 12.70
CA CYS A 189 1.02 -18.85 12.64
C CYS A 189 1.18 -18.04 11.35
N ARG A 190 1.04 -16.70 11.44
CA ARG A 190 1.10 -15.81 10.29
C ARG A 190 2.18 -14.75 10.46
N ILE A 191 3.02 -14.65 9.45
CA ILE A 191 4.04 -13.61 9.30
C ILE A 191 3.38 -12.43 8.59
N ALA A 192 3.38 -11.27 9.25
CA ALA A 192 2.79 -10.04 8.71
C ALA A 192 3.81 -9.18 7.95
N GLU A 193 5.08 -9.19 8.38
CA GLU A 193 6.13 -8.39 7.76
C GLU A 193 7.51 -8.99 8.04
N VAL A 194 8.43 -8.83 7.10
CA VAL A 194 9.83 -9.24 7.22
C VAL A 194 10.73 -8.14 6.69
N GLY A 195 11.86 -7.90 7.37
CA GLY A 195 12.94 -7.04 6.89
C GLY A 195 14.29 -7.72 7.05
N GLY A 196 15.17 -7.50 6.06
CA GLY A 196 16.50 -8.07 5.95
C GLY A 196 16.79 -8.55 4.53
N GLN A 197 18.07 -8.75 4.20
CA GLN A 197 18.49 -9.00 2.81
C GLN A 197 19.47 -10.16 2.65
N SER A 198 19.80 -10.91 3.71
CA SER A 198 20.75 -12.02 3.60
C SER A 198 20.08 -13.37 3.79
N ARG A 199 20.63 -14.39 3.13
CA ARG A 199 20.20 -15.79 3.27
C ARG A 199 20.25 -16.24 4.74
N ALA A 200 21.27 -15.84 5.49
CA ALA A 200 21.39 -16.16 6.91
C ALA A 200 20.25 -15.57 7.76
N ILE A 201 19.83 -14.33 7.45
CA ILE A 201 18.66 -13.72 8.09
C ILE A 201 17.41 -14.53 7.74
N PHE A 202 17.18 -14.84 6.47
CA PHE A 202 15.97 -15.55 6.03
C PHE A 202 15.87 -16.96 6.62
N HIS A 203 16.95 -17.72 6.63
CA HIS A 203 17.00 -19.03 7.33
C HIS A 203 16.61 -18.89 8.81
N THR A 204 17.19 -17.90 9.48
CA THR A 204 16.95 -17.67 10.92
C THR A 204 15.51 -17.29 11.22
N LEU A 205 14.93 -16.37 10.41
CA LEU A 205 13.53 -15.93 10.57
C LEU A 205 12.55 -17.08 10.30
N LEU A 206 12.76 -17.85 9.24
CA LEU A 206 11.91 -19.00 8.91
C LEU A 206 12.00 -20.08 10.00
N HIS A 207 13.22 -20.39 10.50
CA HIS A 207 13.42 -21.31 11.62
C HIS A 207 12.66 -20.87 12.87
N ASP A 208 12.75 -19.58 13.25
CA ASP A 208 12.06 -19.04 14.44
C ASP A 208 10.54 -19.18 14.32
N MET A 209 9.99 -18.89 13.14
CA MET A 209 8.56 -19.03 12.86
C MET A 209 8.10 -20.49 12.77
N ALA A 210 8.90 -21.37 12.21
CA ALA A 210 8.63 -22.81 12.23
C ALA A 210 8.55 -23.35 13.66
N ARG A 211 9.50 -22.96 14.53
CA ARG A 211 9.48 -23.29 15.96
C ARG A 211 8.22 -22.78 16.67
N ARG A 212 7.74 -21.59 16.29
CA ARG A 212 6.45 -21.07 16.79
C ARG A 212 5.29 -21.94 16.30
N ALA A 213 5.22 -22.26 15.00
CA ALA A 213 4.18 -23.10 14.42
C ALA A 213 4.10 -24.48 15.11
N VAL A 214 5.26 -25.11 15.38
CA VAL A 214 5.34 -26.36 16.15
C VAL A 214 4.76 -26.20 17.56
N ARG A 215 5.17 -25.17 18.31
CA ARG A 215 4.62 -24.90 19.66
C ARG A 215 3.10 -24.72 19.65
N LEU A 216 2.57 -24.06 18.62
CA LEU A 216 1.14 -23.84 18.43
C LEU A 216 0.42 -25.04 17.80
N ARG A 217 1.14 -26.13 17.49
CA ARG A 217 0.62 -27.31 16.79
C ARG A 217 -0.09 -26.97 15.49
N ARG A 218 0.49 -26.02 14.70
CA ARG A 218 -0.06 -25.63 13.40
C ARG A 218 0.60 -26.42 12.29
N PRO A 219 -0.18 -27.01 11.35
CA PRO A 219 0.36 -27.81 10.25
C PRO A 219 1.10 -26.94 9.23
N SER A 220 0.76 -25.65 9.16
CA SER A 220 1.37 -24.70 8.25
C SER A 220 1.59 -23.34 8.92
N LEU A 221 2.42 -22.54 8.30
CA LEU A 221 2.60 -21.11 8.55
C LEU A 221 2.29 -20.33 7.28
N SER A 222 1.75 -19.14 7.42
CA SER A 222 1.40 -18.27 6.29
C SER A 222 2.14 -16.94 6.36
N LEU A 223 2.37 -16.33 5.18
CA LEU A 223 3.03 -15.05 5.01
C LEU A 223 2.13 -14.09 4.25
N SER A 224 1.89 -12.92 4.80
CA SER A 224 1.16 -11.82 4.13
C SER A 224 2.17 -10.89 3.46
N LEU A 225 2.97 -11.41 2.53
CA LEU A 225 4.02 -10.69 1.80
C LEU A 225 3.74 -10.70 0.30
N PRO A 226 4.17 -9.67 -0.44
CA PRO A 226 4.11 -9.69 -1.91
C PRO A 226 4.91 -10.88 -2.47
N PRO A 227 4.48 -11.48 -3.61
CA PRO A 227 5.10 -12.68 -4.17
C PRO A 227 6.55 -12.47 -4.64
N ASP A 228 6.92 -11.22 -4.95
CA ASP A 228 8.26 -10.78 -5.33
C ASP A 228 9.13 -10.35 -4.14
N HIS A 229 8.61 -10.46 -2.90
CA HIS A 229 9.40 -10.13 -1.71
C HIS A 229 10.56 -11.12 -1.57
N PRO A 230 11.82 -10.69 -1.32
CA PRO A 230 12.98 -11.60 -1.27
C PRO A 230 12.81 -12.76 -0.31
N PHE A 231 12.16 -12.55 0.83
CA PHE A 231 11.85 -13.63 1.78
C PHE A 231 10.77 -14.58 1.25
N ALA A 232 9.76 -14.10 0.51
CA ALA A 232 8.77 -14.96 -0.12
C ALA A 232 9.41 -15.82 -1.22
N LEU A 233 10.29 -15.24 -2.03
CA LEU A 233 11.08 -15.99 -3.02
C LEU A 233 11.95 -17.05 -2.36
N PHE A 234 12.66 -16.71 -1.28
CA PHE A 234 13.44 -17.66 -0.49
C PHE A 234 12.58 -18.83 0.04
N CYS A 235 11.36 -18.55 0.48
CA CYS A 235 10.44 -19.57 1.00
C CYS A 235 10.00 -20.59 -0.06
N ARG A 236 10.06 -20.24 -1.35
CA ARG A 236 9.73 -21.17 -2.45
C ARG A 236 10.67 -22.38 -2.50
N ASP A 237 11.92 -22.22 -2.08
CA ASP A 237 12.88 -23.33 -1.99
C ASP A 237 12.45 -24.43 -0.99
N TYR A 238 11.53 -24.10 -0.06
CA TYR A 238 10.97 -25.05 0.91
C TYR A 238 9.66 -25.69 0.41
N GLY A 239 9.18 -25.29 -0.76
CA GLY A 239 7.86 -25.67 -1.28
C GLY A 239 6.74 -24.98 -0.52
N CYS A 240 5.97 -24.19 -1.25
CA CYS A 240 4.87 -23.39 -0.72
C CYS A 240 3.74 -23.30 -1.73
N THR A 241 2.58 -22.88 -1.25
CA THR A 241 1.42 -22.52 -2.08
C THR A 241 1.23 -21.00 -2.03
N ASP A 242 1.11 -20.36 -3.19
CA ASP A 242 0.87 -18.93 -3.32
C ASP A 242 -0.61 -18.71 -3.69
N HIS A 243 -1.29 -17.90 -2.90
CA HIS A 243 -2.68 -17.51 -3.10
C HIS A 243 -2.74 -16.01 -3.40
N THR A 244 -3.35 -15.66 -4.50
CA THR A 244 -3.61 -14.26 -4.87
C THR A 244 -5.11 -14.03 -5.03
N ALA A 245 -5.66 -13.11 -4.24
CA ALA A 245 -7.06 -12.71 -4.34
C ALA A 245 -7.18 -11.32 -5.00
N TYR A 246 -8.10 -11.20 -5.94
CA TYR A 246 -8.48 -9.96 -6.61
C TYR A 246 -9.91 -9.61 -6.20
N GLU A 247 -10.03 -8.66 -5.29
CA GLU A 247 -11.34 -8.23 -4.80
C GLU A 247 -12.05 -7.35 -5.84
N ARG A 248 -13.38 -7.40 -5.83
CA ARG A 248 -14.20 -6.49 -6.64
C ARG A 248 -14.82 -5.41 -5.76
N ASN A 249 -14.50 -4.14 -6.04
CA ASN A 249 -14.99 -2.98 -5.28
C ASN A 249 -14.82 -3.13 -3.76
N ALA A 250 -13.73 -3.79 -3.32
CA ALA A 250 -13.46 -4.11 -1.92
C ALA A 250 -11.95 -4.26 -1.68
N GLY A 251 -11.57 -4.63 -0.46
CA GLY A 251 -10.18 -4.88 -0.10
C GLY A 251 -9.31 -3.61 -0.13
N PRO A 252 -8.04 -3.70 -0.53
CA PRO A 252 -7.16 -2.53 -0.61
C PRO A 252 -7.60 -1.61 -1.75
N MET A 253 -8.18 -0.47 -1.40
CA MET A 253 -8.70 0.51 -2.35
C MET A 253 -7.97 1.83 -2.25
N GLY A 254 -7.77 2.48 -3.39
CA GLY A 254 -7.15 3.79 -3.50
C GLY A 254 -7.91 4.74 -4.42
N ARG A 255 -7.65 6.02 -4.27
CA ARG A 255 -8.07 7.08 -5.19
C ARG A 255 -7.08 8.22 -5.21
N LEU A 256 -6.97 8.93 -6.32
CA LEU A 256 -6.29 10.21 -6.39
C LEU A 256 -7.15 11.31 -5.76
N VAL A 257 -6.52 12.25 -5.07
CA VAL A 257 -7.18 13.41 -4.45
C VAL A 257 -6.75 14.69 -5.16
N ASN A 258 -5.44 14.94 -5.27
CA ASN A 258 -4.87 16.07 -6.01
C ASN A 258 -4.02 15.54 -7.17
N LEU A 259 -4.64 15.47 -8.35
CA LEU A 259 -4.02 14.89 -9.54
C LEU A 259 -2.67 15.51 -9.86
N HIS A 260 -2.61 16.82 -10.05
CA HIS A 260 -1.38 17.50 -10.49
C HIS A 260 -0.27 17.36 -9.45
N ASN A 261 -0.57 17.58 -8.16
CA ASN A 261 0.42 17.43 -7.09
C ASN A 261 0.99 16.00 -7.02
N CYS A 262 0.11 15.00 -7.23
CA CYS A 262 0.54 13.60 -7.25
C CYS A 262 1.48 13.34 -8.42
N ILE A 263 1.09 13.74 -9.64
CA ILE A 263 1.90 13.52 -10.85
C ILE A 263 3.23 14.28 -10.77
N GLU A 264 3.24 15.55 -10.34
CA GLU A 264 4.48 16.33 -10.15
C GLU A 264 5.48 15.62 -9.22
N LYS A 265 5.01 15.08 -8.10
CA LYS A 265 5.86 14.36 -7.13
C LYS A 265 6.45 13.08 -7.70
N ILE A 266 5.73 12.39 -8.57
CA ILE A 266 6.17 11.10 -9.13
C ILE A 266 6.86 11.23 -10.49
N LEU A 267 7.08 12.46 -11.00
CA LEU A 267 7.80 12.67 -12.27
C LEU A 267 9.13 11.91 -12.37
N PRO A 268 9.98 11.86 -11.31
CA PRO A 268 11.22 11.09 -11.39
C PRO A 268 10.99 9.58 -11.59
N GLU A 269 9.91 9.03 -11.01
CA GLU A 269 9.51 7.64 -11.22
C GLU A 269 8.96 7.42 -12.61
N LEU A 270 8.10 8.33 -13.11
CA LEU A 270 7.58 8.27 -14.47
C LEU A 270 8.71 8.39 -15.50
N ALA A 271 9.66 9.28 -15.27
CA ALA A 271 10.87 9.41 -16.09
C ALA A 271 11.70 8.12 -16.11
N HIS A 272 11.84 7.46 -14.94
CA HIS A 272 12.53 6.17 -14.85
C HIS A 272 11.83 5.09 -15.67
N ARG A 273 10.51 4.98 -15.56
CA ARG A 273 9.69 4.04 -16.35
C ARG A 273 9.73 4.34 -17.86
N TRP A 274 9.82 5.63 -18.20
CA TRP A 274 9.81 6.08 -19.61
C TRP A 274 11.15 5.90 -20.34
N ARG A 275 12.26 5.72 -19.62
CA ARG A 275 13.63 5.63 -20.23
C ARG A 275 13.78 4.55 -21.30
N LEU A 276 12.91 3.56 -21.29
CA LEU A 276 12.91 2.45 -22.27
C LEU A 276 12.14 2.78 -23.57
N PHE A 277 11.57 3.97 -23.68
CA PHE A 277 10.74 4.42 -24.79
C PHE A 277 11.29 5.68 -25.43
N ASP A 278 10.78 5.99 -26.64
CA ASP A 278 11.14 7.17 -27.38
C ASP A 278 10.79 8.45 -26.59
N ARG A 279 11.78 9.31 -26.37
CA ARG A 279 11.65 10.57 -25.63
C ARG A 279 11.01 11.70 -26.45
N GLU A 280 10.90 11.55 -27.77
CA GLU A 280 10.21 12.55 -28.62
C GLU A 280 8.68 12.48 -28.46
N GLN A 281 8.17 11.41 -27.84
CA GLN A 281 6.75 11.26 -27.62
C GLN A 281 6.23 12.17 -26.49
N VAL A 282 5.02 12.69 -26.71
CA VAL A 282 4.26 13.48 -25.73
C VAL A 282 3.08 12.65 -25.25
N LEU A 283 2.92 12.49 -23.95
CA LEU A 283 1.79 11.79 -23.34
C LEU A 283 0.82 12.77 -22.72
N ALA A 284 -0.30 13.02 -23.41
CA ALA A 284 -1.41 13.78 -22.86
C ALA A 284 -2.46 12.84 -22.25
N VAL A 285 -2.94 13.16 -21.05
CA VAL A 285 -3.89 12.36 -20.27
C VAL A 285 -5.07 13.24 -19.85
N ARG A 286 -6.31 12.76 -20.05
CA ARG A 286 -7.54 13.37 -19.56
C ARG A 286 -8.28 12.41 -18.64
N THR A 287 -8.68 12.91 -17.49
CA THR A 287 -9.47 12.18 -16.50
C THR A 287 -10.70 12.98 -16.10
N ASP A 288 -11.59 12.38 -15.32
CA ASP A 288 -12.74 13.02 -14.69
C ASP A 288 -12.36 14.04 -13.59
N ILE A 289 -11.10 14.02 -13.11
CA ILE A 289 -10.61 14.95 -12.05
C ILE A 289 -9.57 15.96 -12.55
N GLY A 290 -9.30 15.98 -13.85
CA GLY A 290 -8.35 16.91 -14.48
C GLY A 290 -7.59 16.30 -15.65
N HIS A 291 -6.61 17.03 -16.15
CA HIS A 291 -5.80 16.62 -17.28
C HIS A 291 -4.36 17.13 -17.12
N PHE A 292 -3.43 16.49 -17.80
CA PHE A 292 -2.01 16.87 -17.84
C PHE A 292 -1.34 16.35 -19.10
N THR A 293 -0.22 16.96 -19.45
CA THR A 293 0.66 16.51 -20.52
C THR A 293 2.05 16.27 -19.95
N LEU A 294 2.66 15.15 -20.30
CA LEU A 294 4.06 14.84 -20.01
C LEU A 294 4.88 14.94 -21.28
N SER A 295 6.00 15.66 -21.22
CA SER A 295 6.95 15.81 -22.32
C SER A 295 8.37 15.87 -21.80
N TRP A 296 9.33 15.40 -22.62
CA TRP A 296 10.74 15.53 -22.31
C TRP A 296 11.26 16.89 -22.78
N GLN A 297 12.00 17.57 -21.93
CA GLN A 297 12.77 18.77 -22.28
C GLN A 297 14.24 18.47 -21.92
N GLY A 298 15.03 18.13 -22.94
CA GLY A 298 16.35 17.54 -22.73
C GLY A 298 16.27 16.21 -21.96
N ASP A 299 16.95 16.12 -20.82
CA ASP A 299 16.97 14.90 -19.96
C ASP A 299 15.95 14.91 -18.82
N THR A 300 15.06 15.90 -18.78
CA THR A 300 14.08 16.07 -17.70
C THR A 300 12.66 15.86 -18.23
N LEU A 301 11.87 15.06 -17.52
CA LEU A 301 10.43 14.91 -17.78
C LEU A 301 9.67 16.05 -17.10
N HIS A 302 8.89 16.77 -17.88
CA HIS A 302 8.06 17.87 -17.43
C HIS A 302 6.58 17.53 -17.49
N MET A 303 5.79 18.21 -16.64
CA MET A 303 4.35 18.15 -16.66
C MET A 303 3.77 19.54 -16.93
N GLU A 304 2.87 19.61 -17.89
CA GLU A 304 2.02 20.77 -18.16
C GLU A 304 0.59 20.47 -17.73
N ARG A 305 -0.10 21.49 -17.21
CA ARG A 305 -1.50 21.35 -16.74
C ARG A 305 -2.51 21.53 -17.85
N ASP A 306 -2.09 21.44 -19.07
CA ASP A 306 -2.93 21.46 -20.26
C ASP A 306 -2.86 20.11 -20.99
N ALA A 307 -3.87 19.82 -21.81
CA ALA A 307 -3.87 18.63 -22.63
C ALA A 307 -4.47 18.93 -24.00
N PRO A 308 -3.74 18.66 -25.08
CA PRO A 308 -4.24 18.80 -26.45
C PRO A 308 -5.45 17.90 -26.69
N ARG A 309 -6.15 18.12 -27.81
CA ARG A 309 -7.34 17.32 -28.20
C ARG A 309 -7.06 15.81 -28.26
N LEU A 310 -5.87 15.44 -28.72
CA LEU A 310 -5.40 14.06 -28.79
C LEU A 310 -4.79 13.66 -27.44
N ALA A 311 -5.57 13.04 -26.58
CA ALA A 311 -5.15 12.60 -25.28
C ALA A 311 -5.68 11.19 -24.98
N ALA A 312 -4.93 10.44 -24.20
CA ALA A 312 -5.44 9.24 -23.57
C ALA A 312 -6.55 9.62 -22.57
N ARG A 313 -7.70 8.97 -22.68
CA ARG A 313 -8.86 9.22 -21.82
C ARG A 313 -9.09 8.02 -20.92
N LEU A 314 -9.10 8.25 -19.63
CA LEU A 314 -9.42 7.24 -18.61
C LEU A 314 -9.97 7.97 -17.38
N ASP A 315 -10.79 7.29 -16.59
CA ASP A 315 -11.23 7.87 -15.32
C ASP A 315 -10.13 7.82 -14.25
N GLN A 316 -10.28 8.52 -13.15
CA GLN A 316 -9.29 8.55 -12.07
C GLN A 316 -9.07 7.19 -11.42
N ARG A 317 -10.04 6.26 -11.49
CA ARG A 317 -9.90 4.89 -10.99
C ARG A 317 -8.92 4.11 -11.85
N ALA A 318 -9.12 4.12 -13.16
CA ALA A 318 -8.21 3.49 -14.11
C ALA A 318 -6.79 4.08 -14.03
N LEU A 319 -6.67 5.41 -13.87
CA LEU A 319 -5.37 6.04 -13.65
C LEU A 319 -4.72 5.59 -12.33
N THR A 320 -5.49 5.47 -11.24
CA THR A 320 -5.00 4.94 -9.96
C THR A 320 -4.47 3.51 -10.10
N GLU A 321 -5.24 2.63 -10.77
CA GLU A 321 -4.86 1.25 -11.03
C GLU A 321 -3.57 1.15 -11.87
N LEU A 322 -3.43 2.02 -12.88
CA LEU A 322 -2.24 2.09 -13.75
C LEU A 322 -1.01 2.58 -12.98
N LEU A 323 -1.13 3.67 -12.21
CA LEU A 323 -0.01 4.26 -11.47
C LEU A 323 0.55 3.31 -10.41
N LEU A 324 -0.34 2.53 -9.77
CA LEU A 324 0.02 1.55 -8.75
C LEU A 324 0.43 0.18 -9.32
N GLY A 325 0.34 -0.01 -10.65
CA GLY A 325 0.71 -1.26 -11.33
C GLY A 325 -0.28 -2.41 -11.12
N TYR A 326 -1.51 -2.10 -10.68
CA TYR A 326 -2.58 -3.11 -10.53
C TYR A 326 -3.13 -3.57 -11.87
N LYS A 327 -3.26 -2.65 -12.84
CA LYS A 327 -3.62 -2.94 -14.23
C LYS A 327 -2.58 -2.38 -15.19
N THR A 328 -2.37 -3.07 -16.29
CA THR A 328 -1.57 -2.58 -17.41
C THR A 328 -2.42 -1.70 -18.34
N ALA A 329 -1.79 -0.86 -19.16
CA ALA A 329 -2.49 -0.06 -20.16
C ALA A 329 -3.26 -0.95 -21.16
N ASN A 330 -2.69 -2.11 -21.54
CA ASN A 330 -3.37 -3.08 -22.40
C ASN A 330 -4.63 -3.65 -21.75
N SER A 331 -4.55 -4.01 -20.45
CA SER A 331 -5.72 -4.49 -19.70
C SER A 331 -6.81 -3.43 -19.62
N LEU A 332 -6.45 -2.17 -19.37
CA LEU A 332 -7.41 -1.06 -19.34
C LEU A 332 -8.06 -0.81 -20.70
N LYS A 333 -7.28 -0.93 -21.79
CA LYS A 333 -7.79 -0.80 -23.16
C LYS A 333 -8.76 -1.94 -23.50
N THR A 334 -8.42 -3.17 -23.18
CA THR A 334 -9.27 -4.35 -23.43
C THR A 334 -10.61 -4.26 -22.67
N ASN A 335 -10.64 -3.57 -21.53
CA ASN A 335 -11.85 -3.40 -20.73
C ASN A 335 -12.57 -2.06 -20.97
N ASP A 336 -12.28 -1.36 -22.07
CA ASP A 336 -12.84 -0.04 -22.42
C ASP A 336 -12.67 1.04 -21.35
N GLN A 337 -11.71 0.87 -20.46
CA GLN A 337 -11.37 1.83 -19.40
C GLN A 337 -10.31 2.85 -19.83
N LEU A 338 -9.67 2.63 -20.97
CA LEU A 338 -8.69 3.50 -21.59
C LEU A 338 -9.02 3.68 -23.08
N ALA A 339 -9.43 4.87 -23.46
CA ALA A 339 -9.58 5.26 -24.86
C ALA A 339 -8.35 6.05 -25.31
N VAL A 340 -7.75 5.65 -26.42
CA VAL A 340 -6.61 6.34 -27.05
C VAL A 340 -7.08 6.87 -28.39
N SER A 341 -6.98 8.18 -28.60
CA SER A 341 -7.24 8.79 -29.91
C SER A 341 -6.02 8.52 -30.82
N TYR A 342 -6.24 7.72 -31.86
CA TYR A 342 -5.17 7.29 -32.77
C TYR A 342 -4.65 8.43 -33.63
N THR A 343 -3.43 8.88 -33.38
CA THR A 343 -2.37 9.18 -34.36
C THR A 343 -1.04 9.03 -33.62
N HIS A 344 -0.38 7.87 -33.79
CA HIS A 344 1.01 7.57 -33.41
C HIS A 344 1.37 7.51 -31.90
N LEU A 345 0.50 7.05 -31.00
CA LEU A 345 0.87 6.74 -29.63
C LEU A 345 0.90 5.22 -29.40
N THR A 346 2.07 4.62 -29.50
CA THR A 346 2.33 3.33 -28.86
C THR A 346 2.53 3.60 -27.35
N LEU A 347 1.50 3.35 -26.53
CA LEU A 347 1.67 3.37 -25.09
C LEU A 347 2.70 2.31 -24.68
N PRO A 348 3.62 2.66 -23.76
CA PRO A 348 4.58 1.69 -23.24
C PRO A 348 3.85 0.49 -22.63
N THR A 349 3.95 -0.65 -23.29
CA THR A 349 3.49 -1.91 -22.73
C THR A 349 4.52 -2.38 -21.72
N ASN A 350 4.12 -2.60 -20.46
CA ASN A 350 4.96 -3.34 -19.53
C ASN A 350 5.26 -4.71 -20.15
N ARG A 351 6.47 -4.89 -20.66
CA ARG A 351 7.01 -6.24 -20.85
C ARG A 351 7.32 -6.76 -19.45
N GLU A 352 6.73 -7.92 -19.18
CA GLU A 352 7.06 -8.75 -18.04
C GLU A 352 8.58 -8.93 -17.93
N VAL A 353 9.12 -8.67 -16.76
CA VAL A 353 10.36 -9.26 -16.25
C VAL A 353 10.02 -9.92 -14.93
#